data_9c8045f7449555ed0fe798fc63eac997
#
_entry.id   9c8045f7449555ed0fe798fc63eac997
#
_cell.length_a   1.000
_cell.length_b   1.000
_cell.length_c   1.000
_cell.angle_alpha   90.00
_cell.angle_beta   90.00
_cell.angle_gamma   90.00
#
_symmetry.space_group_name_H-M   'P 1'
#
loop_
_entity.id
_entity.type
_entity.pdbx_description
1 polymer ?
#
loop_
_entity_poly.entity_id
_entity_poly.type
_entity_poly.pdbx_seq_one_letter_code
_entity_poly.pdbx_strand_id
1 'polypeptide(L)'
;SESNPENLRKLFEIYQDEAKLLNEKKLTYPALDYVLKCSHTFNLLDARGVISVTDRAQYIEKIRNLAREVASAWIEERNSLEFPLLQNKKLSEKH
;
A
#
# COMPACT_ATOMS: atom_id res chain seq x y z
N SER A 1 12.62 10.16 18.63
CA SER A 1 13.33 9.62 19.35
C SER A 1 14.26 8.47 18.96
N GLU A 2 14.50 7.56 19.81
CA GLU A 2 15.68 6.70 19.83
C GLU A 2 15.47 5.32 19.24
N SER A 3 14.68 5.22 18.19
CA SER A 3 14.46 3.92 17.57
C SER A 3 15.75 3.38 16.98
N ASN A 4 16.05 2.14 17.29
CA ASN A 4 17.18 1.43 16.72
C ASN A 4 16.94 1.23 15.22
N PRO A 5 17.90 1.58 14.33
CA PRO A 5 17.73 1.35 12.90
C PRO A 5 17.39 -0.10 12.53
N GLU A 6 17.98 -1.05 13.23
CA GLU A 6 17.67 -2.46 13.04
C GLU A 6 16.20 -2.76 13.27
N ASN A 7 15.65 -2.20 14.35
CA ASN A 7 14.23 -2.37 14.67
C ASN A 7 13.34 -1.72 13.62
N LEU A 8 13.75 -0.57 13.10
CA LEU A 8 13.01 0.11 12.04
C LEU A 8 12.98 -0.73 10.77
N ARG A 9 14.09 -1.39 10.43
CA ARG A 9 14.15 -2.27 9.27
C ARG A 9 13.22 -3.47 9.44
N LYS A 10 13.20 -4.06 10.64
CA LYS A 10 12.29 -5.15 10.97
C LYS A 10 10.83 -4.72 10.89
N LEU A 11 10.53 -3.54 11.42
CA LEU A 11 9.18 -2.99 11.36
C LEU A 11 8.72 -2.77 9.91
N PHE A 12 9.61 -2.28 9.07
CA PHE A 12 9.29 -2.10 7.66
C PHE A 12 8.86 -3.43 7.03
N GLU A 13 9.62 -4.49 7.29
CA GLU A 13 9.30 -5.81 6.75
C GLU A 13 7.97 -6.34 7.28
N ILE A 14 7.73 -6.17 8.58
CA ILE A 14 6.48 -6.59 9.21
C ILE A 14 5.29 -5.85 8.59
N TYR A 15 5.40 -4.54 8.44
CA TYR A 15 4.34 -3.73 7.85
C TYR A 15 4.12 -4.05 6.38
N GLN A 16 5.19 -4.31 5.64
CA GLN A 16 5.11 -4.72 4.24
C GLN A 16 4.34 -6.04 4.11
N ASP A 17 4.68 -7.01 4.92
CA ASP A 17 4.03 -8.32 4.90
C ASP A 17 2.55 -8.20 5.28
N GLU A 18 2.25 -7.37 6.27
CA GLU A 18 0.87 -7.15 6.71
C GLU A 18 0.06 -6.45 5.62
N ALA A 19 0.64 -5.46 4.95
CA ALA A 19 -0.03 -4.79 3.84
C ALA A 19 -0.40 -5.79 2.74
N LYS A 20 0.53 -6.68 2.39
CA LYS A 20 0.29 -7.70 1.36
C LYS A 20 -0.80 -8.67 1.76
N LEU A 21 -0.76 -9.13 3.01
CA LEU A 21 -1.77 -10.06 3.54
C LEU A 21 -3.16 -9.44 3.51
N LEU A 22 -3.28 -8.20 3.99
CA LEU A 22 -4.55 -7.50 4.02
C LEU A 22 -5.09 -7.24 2.61
N ASN A 23 -4.18 -6.94 1.68
CA ASN A 23 -4.57 -6.73 0.28
C ASN A 23 -5.09 -8.02 -0.35
N GLU A 24 -4.48 -9.16 -0.04
CA GLU A 24 -4.95 -10.47 -0.50
C GLU A 24 -6.35 -10.78 0.03
N LYS A 25 -6.65 -10.33 1.25
CA LYS A 25 -7.96 -10.48 1.86
C LYS A 25 -8.97 -9.42 1.40
N LYS A 26 -8.58 -8.56 0.47
CA LYS A 26 -9.40 -7.47 -0.07
C LYS A 26 -9.82 -6.45 0.98
N LEU A 27 -9.00 -6.29 2.01
CA LEU A 27 -9.19 -5.28 3.05
C LEU A 27 -8.37 -4.04 2.68
N THR A 28 -8.89 -3.28 1.74
CA THR A 28 -8.17 -2.17 1.08
C THR A 28 -7.74 -1.08 2.06
N TYR A 29 -8.66 -0.58 2.89
CA TYR A 29 -8.31 0.51 3.80
C TYR A 29 -7.28 0.10 4.86
N PRO A 30 -7.43 -1.05 5.52
CA PRO A 30 -6.36 -1.53 6.40
C PRO A 30 -5.03 -1.76 5.66
N ALA A 31 -5.07 -2.25 4.42
CA ALA A 31 -3.85 -2.43 3.63
C ALA A 31 -3.16 -1.10 3.37
N LEU A 32 -3.92 -0.05 3.01
CA LEU A 32 -3.38 1.29 2.81
C LEU A 32 -2.73 1.84 4.08
N ASP A 33 -3.35 1.60 5.24
CA ASP A 33 -2.77 2.00 6.52
C ASP A 33 -1.36 1.44 6.68
N TYR A 34 -1.15 0.17 6.32
CA TYR A 34 0.16 -0.44 6.45
C TYR A 34 1.14 0.03 5.38
N VAL A 35 0.67 0.40 4.19
CA VAL A 35 1.52 1.08 3.20
C VAL A 35 2.04 2.40 3.76
N LEU A 36 1.16 3.17 4.41
CA LEU A 36 1.55 4.43 5.04
C LEU A 36 2.52 4.20 6.18
N LYS A 37 2.33 3.15 6.96
CA LYS A 37 3.28 2.77 8.03
C LYS A 37 4.65 2.43 7.46
N CYS A 38 4.71 1.77 6.30
CA CYS A 38 5.97 1.51 5.61
C CYS A 38 6.66 2.82 5.21
N SER A 39 5.91 3.76 4.64
CA SER A 39 6.46 5.06 4.25
C SER A 39 6.99 5.82 5.46
N HIS A 40 6.23 5.83 6.54
CA HIS A 40 6.64 6.51 7.77
C HIS A 40 7.91 5.89 8.35
N THR A 41 7.97 4.57 8.40
CA THR A 41 9.14 3.85 8.92
C THR A 41 10.38 4.13 8.06
N PHE A 42 10.19 4.15 6.74
CA PHE A 42 11.28 4.51 5.82
C PHE A 42 11.76 5.93 6.06
N ASN A 43 10.85 6.89 6.26
CA ASN A 43 11.21 8.27 6.53
C ASN A 43 12.06 8.39 7.80
N LEU A 44 11.72 7.63 8.83
CA LEU A 44 12.50 7.60 10.06
C LEU A 44 13.90 7.05 9.82
N LEU A 45 14.04 6.00 9.03
CA LEU A 45 15.34 5.44 8.66
C LEU A 45 16.16 6.45 7.86
N ASP A 46 15.54 7.08 6.88
CA ASP A 46 16.21 8.07 6.02
C ASP A 46 16.70 9.27 6.82
N ALA A 47 15.88 9.73 7.77
CA ALA A 47 16.25 10.86 8.64
C ALA A 47 17.46 10.54 9.52
N ARG A 48 17.70 9.29 9.82
CA ARG A 48 18.88 8.90 10.62
C ARG A 48 20.17 8.86 9.80
N GLY A 49 20.07 8.92 8.48
CA GLY A 49 21.24 8.91 7.61
C GLY A 49 21.99 7.57 7.60
N VAL A 50 21.31 6.48 7.94
CA VAL A 50 21.93 5.15 8.02
C VAL A 50 21.65 4.29 6.79
N ILE A 51 20.94 4.85 5.80
CA ILE A 51 20.57 4.12 4.59
C ILE A 51 21.49 4.55 3.45
N SER A 52 22.07 3.56 2.75
CA SER A 52 22.86 3.83 1.55
C SER A 52 21.96 4.29 0.41
N VAL A 53 22.54 4.90 -0.60
CA VAL A 53 21.79 5.33 -1.79
C VAL A 53 21.07 4.15 -2.45
N THR A 54 21.76 3.02 -2.54
CA THR A 54 21.19 1.81 -3.13
C THR A 54 20.00 1.29 -2.32
N ASP A 55 20.15 1.20 -1.00
CA ASP A 55 19.08 0.74 -0.11
C ASP A 55 17.89 1.69 -0.15
N ARG A 56 18.15 2.98 -0.20
CA ARG A 56 17.11 4.00 -0.29
C ARG A 56 16.24 3.78 -1.52
N ALA A 57 16.87 3.54 -2.66
CA ALA A 57 16.15 3.26 -3.90
C ALA A 57 15.30 1.99 -3.78
N GLN A 58 15.81 0.96 -3.12
CA GLN A 58 15.08 -0.29 -2.92
C GLN A 58 13.85 -0.09 -2.03
N TYR A 59 13.97 0.67 -0.94
CA TYR A 59 12.83 0.96 -0.07
C TYR A 59 11.75 1.73 -0.81
N ILE A 60 12.13 2.73 -1.58
CA ILE A 60 11.18 3.51 -2.37
C ILE A 60 10.44 2.62 -3.36
N GLU A 61 11.18 1.72 -4.02
CA GLU A 61 10.59 0.79 -4.97
C GLU A 61 9.58 -0.16 -4.30
N LYS A 62 9.93 -0.68 -3.13
CA LYS A 62 9.03 -1.55 -2.35
C LYS A 62 7.73 -0.83 -1.99
N ILE A 63 7.84 0.42 -1.54
CA ILE A 63 6.67 1.22 -1.18
C ILE A 63 5.80 1.49 -2.41
N ARG A 64 6.41 1.85 -3.53
CA ARG A 64 5.68 2.08 -4.77
C ARG A 64 4.94 0.84 -5.24
N ASN A 65 5.59 -0.31 -5.19
CA ASN A 65 4.99 -1.56 -5.61
C ASN A 65 3.80 -1.93 -4.73
N LEU A 66 3.94 -1.77 -3.41
CA LEU A 66 2.83 -1.99 -2.48
C LEU A 66 1.66 -1.06 -2.79
N ALA A 67 1.94 0.22 -2.97
CA ALA A 67 0.91 1.20 -3.26
C ALA A 67 0.18 0.86 -4.56
N ARG A 68 0.90 0.43 -5.58
CA ARG A 68 0.30 0.02 -6.86
C ARG A 68 -0.58 -1.20 -6.70
N GLU A 69 -0.12 -2.21 -5.95
CA GLU A 69 -0.87 -3.43 -5.72
C GLU A 69 -2.20 -3.14 -5.02
N VAL A 70 -2.14 -2.32 -3.97
CA VAL A 70 -3.34 -1.97 -3.21
C VAL A 70 -4.28 -1.11 -4.06
N ALA A 71 -3.74 -0.14 -4.78
CA ALA A 71 -4.54 0.72 -5.66
C ALA A 71 -5.20 -0.08 -6.78
N SER A 72 -4.46 -0.99 -7.40
CA SER A 72 -5.00 -1.86 -8.46
C SER A 72 -6.15 -2.72 -7.96
N ALA A 73 -5.98 -3.33 -6.79
CA ALA A 73 -7.03 -4.15 -6.19
C ALA A 73 -8.28 -3.32 -5.87
N TRP A 74 -8.07 -2.09 -5.37
CA TRP A 74 -9.17 -1.18 -5.08
C TRP A 74 -9.93 -0.80 -6.34
N ILE A 75 -9.21 -0.46 -7.42
CA ILE A 75 -9.82 -0.10 -8.71
C ILE A 75 -10.62 -1.27 -9.27
N GLU A 76 -10.06 -2.48 -9.23
CA GLU A 76 -10.76 -3.68 -9.69
C GLU A 76 -12.05 -3.93 -8.90
N GLU A 77 -11.99 -3.76 -7.60
CA GLU A 77 -13.16 -3.91 -6.74
C GLU A 77 -14.23 -2.87 -7.09
N ARG A 78 -13.83 -1.60 -7.24
CA ARG A 78 -14.75 -0.53 -7.62
C ARG A 78 -15.37 -0.79 -8.97
N ASN A 79 -14.60 -1.21 -9.94
CA ASN A 79 -15.10 -1.53 -11.27
C ASN A 79 -16.10 -2.67 -11.24
N SER A 80 -15.85 -3.69 -10.44
CA SER A 80 -16.77 -4.82 -10.33
C SER A 80 -18.09 -4.44 -9.68
N LEU A 81 -18.09 -3.42 -8.80
CA LEU A 81 -19.31 -2.94 -8.16
C LEU A 81 -20.06 -1.91 -9.02
N GLU A 82 -19.35 -1.03 -9.68
CA GLU A 82 -19.95 0.06 -10.45
C GLU A 82 -20.45 -0.36 -11.81
N PHE A 83 -19.77 -1.29 -12.46
CA PHE A 83 -20.13 -1.71 -13.81
C PHE A 83 -21.55 -2.24 -13.92
N PRO A 84 -22.01 -3.16 -13.04
CA PRO A 84 -23.40 -3.60 -13.06
C PRO A 84 -24.41 -2.47 -12.83
N LEU A 85 -24.07 -1.53 -11.93
CA LEU A 85 -24.93 -0.39 -11.66
C LEU A 85 -25.08 0.52 -12.88
N LEU A 86 -23.99 0.76 -13.61
CA LEU A 86 -24.01 1.54 -14.82
C LEU A 86 -24.81 0.87 -15.91
N GLN A 87 -24.72 -0.43 -16.05
CA GLN A 87 -25.52 -1.20 -17.02
C GLN A 87 -27.01 -1.09 -16.71
N ASN A 88 -27.37 -1.24 -15.44
CA ASN A 88 -28.77 -1.10 -15.02
C ASN A 88 -29.31 0.29 -15.31
N LYS A 89 -28.51 1.30 -15.05
CA LYS A 89 -28.88 2.67 -15.33
C LYS A 89 -29.11 2.92 -16.84
N LYS A 90 -28.25 2.38 -17.70
CA LYS A 90 -28.39 2.50 -19.14
C LYS A 90 -29.64 1.82 -19.64
N LEU A 91 -29.98 0.67 -19.10
CA LEU A 91 -31.20 -0.03 -19.44
C LEU A 91 -32.45 0.77 -19.06
N SER A 92 -32.43 1.40 -17.88
CA SER A 92 -33.51 2.27 -17.43
C SER A 92 -33.67 3.48 -18.33
N GLU A 93 -32.58 4.05 -18.79
CA GLU A 93 -32.60 5.24 -19.65
C GLU A 93 -33.16 4.96 -21.05
N LYS A 94 -33.10 3.72 -21.50
CA LYS A 94 -33.64 3.33 -22.81
C LYS A 94 -35.16 3.21 -22.81
N HIS A 95 -35.76 3.25 -21.67
CA HIS A 95 -37.20 3.17 -21.50
C HIS A 95 -37.78 4.52 -21.14
#